data_f184a2cd7d5e3f7d484067e55e6583d0
#
_entry.id   f184a2cd7d5e3f7d484067e55e6583d0
#
_cell.length_a   1.000
_cell.length_b   1.000
_cell.length_c   1.000
_cell.angle_alpha   90.00
_cell.angle_beta   90.00
_cell.angle_gamma   90.00
#
_symmetry.space_group_name_H-M   'P 1'
#
loop_
_entity.id
_entity.type
_entity.pdbx_description
1 polymer ?
#
loop_
_entity_poly.entity_id
_entity_poly.type
_entity_poly.pdbx_seq_one_letter_code
_entity_poly.pdbx_strand_id
1 'polypeptide(L)'
;QWRRIGHKIADLIYQRMTGESGLFDSRVVFVSESGTQLNRLSRLAISDQDGFNPVYLTQGDEVIMSPRFSLNDPNEITYVALGRDYSRIYLFNLSTGRRESLGEFDGQVLAPRFSNDGSKMAFSIIRGGNTDVYVMDLSSRQLRRLTSDPGIDTSPSFSPDNSQIVFTSDRSGSA
;
A
#
# COMPACT_ATOMS: atom_id res chain seq x y z
N GLN A 1 7.32 -20.21 16.37
CA GLN A 1 8.54 -19.56 16.91
C GLN A 1 9.82 -20.07 16.25
N TRP A 2 10.05 -21.40 16.10
CA TRP A 2 11.29 -21.98 15.54
C TRP A 2 11.58 -21.55 14.11
N ARG A 3 10.55 -21.43 13.24
CA ARG A 3 10.73 -20.97 11.86
C ARG A 3 11.33 -19.57 11.80
N ARG A 4 10.77 -18.63 12.57
CA ARG A 4 11.25 -17.25 12.60
C ARG A 4 12.68 -17.14 13.15
N ILE A 5 13.05 -18.01 14.07
CA ILE A 5 14.45 -18.15 14.54
C ILE A 5 15.33 -18.61 13.37
N GLY A 6 14.88 -19.62 12.62
CA GLY A 6 15.58 -20.09 11.42
C GLY A 6 15.80 -18.98 10.38
N HIS A 7 14.76 -18.18 10.09
CA HIS A 7 14.87 -17.04 9.16
C HIS A 7 15.90 -16.00 9.65
N LYS A 8 15.90 -15.64 10.92
CA LYS A 8 16.88 -14.72 11.51
C LYS A 8 18.31 -15.26 11.43
N ILE A 9 18.49 -16.56 11.68
CA ILE A 9 19.79 -17.21 11.54
C ILE A 9 20.24 -17.16 10.06
N ALA A 10 19.34 -17.43 9.12
CA ALA A 10 19.62 -17.35 7.70
C ALA A 10 20.03 -15.92 7.28
N ASP A 11 19.34 -14.89 7.79
CA ASP A 11 19.71 -13.48 7.56
C ASP A 11 21.11 -13.17 8.06
N LEU A 12 21.46 -13.62 9.26
CA LEU A 12 22.80 -13.43 9.84
C LEU A 12 23.89 -14.14 9.05
N ILE A 13 23.63 -15.36 8.58
CA ILE A 13 24.56 -16.13 7.73
C ILE A 13 24.73 -15.41 6.40
N TYR A 14 23.63 -14.99 5.76
CA TYR A 14 23.67 -14.28 4.48
C TYR A 14 24.47 -12.99 4.59
N GLN A 15 24.20 -12.18 5.62
CA GLN A 15 24.93 -10.94 5.88
C GLN A 15 26.44 -11.18 6.07
N ARG A 16 26.81 -12.26 6.77
CA ARG A 16 28.21 -12.58 7.00
C ARG A 16 28.95 -13.07 5.74
N MET A 17 28.21 -13.68 4.82
CA MET A 17 28.78 -14.19 3.57
C MET A 17 28.85 -13.13 2.47
N THR A 18 27.88 -12.23 2.40
CA THR A 18 27.72 -11.28 1.27
C THR A 18 27.99 -9.84 1.66
N GLY A 19 27.93 -9.50 2.95
CA GLY A 19 27.97 -8.12 3.44
C GLY A 19 26.64 -7.38 3.34
N GLU A 20 25.60 -7.99 2.75
CA GLU A 20 24.27 -7.40 2.57
C GLU A 20 23.28 -7.94 3.60
N SER A 21 22.25 -7.14 3.94
CA SER A 21 21.18 -7.57 4.82
C SER A 21 20.36 -8.68 4.18
N GLY A 22 20.08 -9.74 4.92
CA GLY A 22 19.17 -10.80 4.49
C GLY A 22 17.71 -10.36 4.50
N LEU A 23 16.85 -11.10 3.79
CA LEU A 23 15.41 -10.85 3.67
C LEU A 23 14.56 -12.06 4.12
N PHE A 24 15.16 -13.03 4.79
CA PHE A 24 14.47 -14.27 5.18
C PHE A 24 13.45 -14.06 6.31
N ASP A 25 13.67 -13.10 7.24
CA ASP A 25 12.67 -12.72 8.28
C ASP A 25 11.75 -11.60 7.79
N SER A 26 11.54 -11.47 6.48
CA SER A 26 10.60 -10.51 5.92
C SER A 26 9.16 -11.07 5.86
N ARG A 27 8.20 -10.17 5.67
CA ARG A 27 6.78 -10.50 5.59
C ARG A 27 6.17 -9.97 4.30
N VAL A 28 5.13 -10.65 3.83
CA VAL A 28 4.35 -10.25 2.66
C VAL A 28 2.95 -9.85 3.12
N VAL A 29 2.51 -8.65 2.76
CA VAL A 29 1.11 -8.23 2.89
C VAL A 29 0.41 -8.45 1.56
N PHE A 30 -0.80 -9.03 1.60
CA PHE A 30 -1.57 -9.35 0.39
C PHE A 30 -3.07 -9.27 0.65
N VAL A 31 -3.84 -9.24 -0.43
CA VAL A 31 -5.30 -9.38 -0.37
C VAL A 31 -5.64 -10.84 -0.66
N SER A 32 -6.33 -11.47 0.30
CA SER A 32 -6.89 -12.81 0.14
C SER A 32 -8.33 -12.69 -0.30
N GLU A 33 -8.65 -13.26 -1.46
CA GLU A 33 -10.00 -13.32 -1.98
C GLU A 33 -10.53 -14.75 -1.91
N SER A 34 -11.80 -14.89 -1.50
CA SER A 34 -12.52 -16.16 -1.43
C SER A 34 -13.99 -15.96 -1.72
N GLY A 35 -14.72 -17.07 -1.94
CA GLY A 35 -16.14 -17.04 -2.28
C GLY A 35 -16.42 -17.05 -3.78
N THR A 36 -17.66 -16.74 -4.17
CA THR A 36 -18.11 -16.68 -5.56
C THR A 36 -18.07 -15.25 -6.10
N GLN A 37 -18.21 -15.07 -7.42
CA GLN A 37 -18.26 -13.71 -8.02
C GLN A 37 -19.32 -12.79 -7.40
N LEU A 38 -20.44 -13.36 -6.91
CA LEU A 38 -21.54 -12.61 -6.31
C LEU A 38 -21.34 -12.34 -4.80
N ASN A 39 -20.56 -13.19 -4.12
CA ASN A 39 -20.28 -13.10 -2.68
C ASN A 39 -18.77 -13.22 -2.44
N ARG A 40 -18.00 -12.28 -2.98
CA ARG A 40 -16.56 -12.22 -2.83
C ARG A 40 -16.22 -11.63 -1.46
N LEU A 41 -15.44 -12.38 -0.68
CA LEU A 41 -14.83 -11.94 0.57
C LEU A 41 -13.39 -11.50 0.26
N SER A 42 -13.08 -10.23 0.52
CA SER A 42 -11.75 -9.64 0.32
C SER A 42 -11.16 -9.27 1.68
N ARG A 43 -10.07 -9.90 2.07
CA ARG A 43 -9.43 -9.71 3.38
C ARG A 43 -7.97 -9.31 3.25
N LEU A 44 -7.56 -8.30 4.01
CA LEU A 44 -6.16 -8.01 4.21
C LEU A 44 -5.52 -9.15 4.99
N ALA A 45 -4.40 -9.65 4.50
CA ALA A 45 -3.67 -10.74 5.13
C ALA A 45 -2.17 -10.48 5.10
N ILE A 46 -1.45 -11.11 6.04
CA ILE A 46 0.00 -11.07 6.14
C ILE A 46 0.52 -12.49 6.35
N SER A 47 1.66 -12.80 5.75
CA SER A 47 2.39 -14.07 5.96
C SER A 47 3.88 -13.84 6.08
N ASP A 48 4.61 -14.88 6.48
CA ASP A 48 6.06 -14.93 6.29
C ASP A 48 6.36 -14.91 4.78
N GLN A 49 7.56 -14.52 4.39
CA GLN A 49 7.95 -14.35 2.99
C GLN A 49 7.82 -15.63 2.14
N ASP A 50 7.83 -16.80 2.78
CA ASP A 50 7.65 -18.12 2.16
C ASP A 50 6.17 -18.57 2.12
N GLY A 51 5.22 -17.68 2.45
CA GLY A 51 3.79 -17.93 2.46
C GLY A 51 3.28 -18.66 3.71
N PHE A 52 4.14 -18.96 4.69
CA PHE A 52 3.73 -19.63 5.91
C PHE A 52 3.10 -18.66 6.93
N ASN A 53 2.35 -19.19 7.92
CA ASN A 53 1.66 -18.42 8.95
C ASN A 53 0.78 -17.29 8.41
N PRO A 54 -0.16 -17.52 7.45
CA PRO A 54 -1.06 -16.48 7.01
C PRO A 54 -1.99 -16.05 8.15
N VAL A 55 -2.04 -14.74 8.40
CA VAL A 55 -2.93 -14.12 9.39
C VAL A 55 -3.82 -13.12 8.70
N TYR A 56 -5.13 -13.22 8.90
CA TYR A 56 -6.10 -12.25 8.40
C TYR A 56 -6.20 -11.05 9.33
N LEU A 57 -6.07 -9.87 8.78
CA LEU A 57 -6.08 -8.59 9.51
C LEU A 57 -7.44 -7.89 9.48
N THR A 58 -8.30 -8.27 8.49
CA THR A 58 -9.68 -7.74 8.33
C THR A 58 -10.69 -8.87 8.16
N GLN A 59 -11.97 -8.58 8.36
CA GLN A 59 -13.04 -9.59 8.35
C GLN A 59 -13.63 -9.90 6.97
N GLY A 60 -13.41 -9.01 5.97
CA GLY A 60 -13.88 -9.22 4.59
C GLY A 60 -15.20 -8.54 4.27
N ASP A 61 -15.56 -7.53 5.01
CA ASP A 61 -16.74 -6.68 4.86
C ASP A 61 -16.59 -5.56 3.82
N GLU A 62 -15.37 -5.36 3.34
CA GLU A 62 -15.00 -4.34 2.35
C GLU A 62 -14.18 -4.97 1.21
N VAL A 63 -14.27 -4.43 0.00
CA VAL A 63 -13.35 -4.77 -1.09
C VAL A 63 -12.04 -4.03 -0.87
N ILE A 64 -10.96 -4.77 -0.72
CA ILE A 64 -9.64 -4.23 -0.37
C ILE A 64 -8.71 -4.31 -1.57
N MET A 65 -7.87 -3.29 -1.75
CA MET A 65 -6.85 -3.21 -2.80
C MET A 65 -5.56 -2.55 -2.32
N SER A 66 -4.49 -2.79 -3.11
CA SER A 66 -3.22 -2.07 -3.03
C SER A 66 -2.59 -1.99 -1.64
N PRO A 67 -2.48 -3.09 -0.89
CA PRO A 67 -1.82 -3.06 0.39
C PRO A 67 -0.33 -2.75 0.22
N ARG A 68 0.25 -1.95 1.14
CA ARG A 68 1.67 -1.57 1.16
C ARG A 68 2.16 -1.42 2.58
N PHE A 69 3.38 -1.88 2.85
CA PHE A 69 4.09 -1.51 4.06
C PHE A 69 4.55 -0.05 4.00
N SER A 70 4.55 0.60 5.14
CA SER A 70 5.28 1.85 5.35
C SER A 70 6.79 1.58 5.24
N LEU A 71 7.53 2.53 4.65
CA LEU A 71 8.99 2.41 4.56
C LEU A 71 9.68 2.72 5.89
N ASN A 72 9.02 3.46 6.78
CA ASN A 72 9.59 3.93 8.05
C ASN A 72 9.12 3.12 9.26
N ASP A 73 7.96 2.49 9.18
CA ASP A 73 7.45 1.63 10.25
C ASP A 73 7.07 0.26 9.70
N PRO A 74 7.83 -0.80 10.00
CA PRO A 74 7.53 -2.16 9.53
C PRO A 74 6.24 -2.74 10.14
N ASN A 75 5.64 -2.07 11.11
CA ASN A 75 4.34 -2.43 11.68
C ASN A 75 3.17 -1.65 11.07
N GLU A 76 3.43 -0.71 10.17
CA GLU A 76 2.39 0.08 9.53
C GLU A 76 2.14 -0.39 8.09
N ILE A 77 0.87 -0.61 7.77
CA ILE A 77 0.39 -0.99 6.44
C ILE A 77 -0.66 0.02 6.01
N THR A 78 -0.58 0.49 4.77
CA THR A 78 -1.69 1.18 4.10
C THR A 78 -2.42 0.26 3.16
N TYR A 79 -3.72 0.47 3.00
CA TYR A 79 -4.55 -0.17 1.98
C TYR A 79 -5.75 0.70 1.60
N VAL A 80 -6.34 0.40 0.46
CA VAL A 80 -7.57 1.05 -0.02
C VAL A 80 -8.74 0.12 0.22
N ALA A 81 -9.82 0.65 0.80
CA ALA A 81 -11.12 0.00 0.84
C ALA A 81 -12.08 0.72 -0.13
N LEU A 82 -12.71 -0.04 -1.00
CA LEU A 82 -13.65 0.47 -1.99
C LEU A 82 -15.07 0.42 -1.44
N GLY A 83 -15.75 1.57 -1.43
CA GLY A 83 -17.20 1.68 -1.36
C GLY A 83 -17.83 1.71 -2.75
N ARG A 84 -19.12 1.99 -2.83
CA ARG A 84 -19.84 2.06 -4.10
C ARG A 84 -19.38 3.25 -4.94
N ASP A 85 -19.34 4.45 -4.35
CA ASP A 85 -19.06 5.71 -5.03
C ASP A 85 -17.84 6.45 -4.47
N TYR A 86 -17.19 5.87 -3.46
CA TYR A 86 -16.04 6.45 -2.78
C TYR A 86 -15.01 5.38 -2.43
N SER A 87 -13.80 5.83 -2.15
CA SER A 87 -12.75 4.99 -1.57
C SER A 87 -12.25 5.57 -0.27
N ARG A 88 -11.80 4.70 0.64
CA ARG A 88 -11.08 5.09 1.86
C ARG A 88 -9.68 4.54 1.84
N ILE A 89 -8.73 5.36 2.26
CA ILE A 89 -7.38 4.89 2.56
C ILE A 89 -7.30 4.66 4.06
N TYR A 90 -6.77 3.50 4.43
CA TYR A 90 -6.54 3.13 5.83
C TYR A 90 -5.07 2.96 6.12
N LEU A 91 -4.66 3.36 7.33
CA LEU A 91 -3.47 2.88 7.99
C LEU A 91 -3.86 1.77 8.97
N PHE A 92 -3.12 0.70 8.98
CA PHE A 92 -3.30 -0.43 9.89
C PHE A 92 -1.99 -0.69 10.63
N ASN A 93 -2.04 -0.66 11.96
CA ASN A 93 -0.88 -0.94 12.80
C ASN A 93 -0.92 -2.40 13.24
N LEU A 94 0.09 -3.17 12.83
CA LEU A 94 0.21 -4.61 13.10
C LEU A 94 0.41 -4.94 14.58
N SER A 95 1.06 -4.04 15.34
CA SER A 95 1.37 -4.28 16.76
C SER A 95 0.14 -4.10 17.66
N THR A 96 -0.73 -3.15 17.30
CA THR A 96 -1.91 -2.79 18.10
C THR A 96 -3.22 -3.30 17.52
N GLY A 97 -3.24 -3.72 16.25
CA GLY A 97 -4.45 -4.05 15.50
C GLY A 97 -5.33 -2.83 15.18
N ARG A 98 -4.86 -1.61 15.45
CA ARG A 98 -5.62 -0.39 15.22
C ARG A 98 -5.67 -0.06 13.74
N ARG A 99 -6.88 0.28 13.27
CA ARG A 99 -7.16 0.80 11.95
C ARG A 99 -7.53 2.28 12.06
N GLU A 100 -6.90 3.13 11.25
CA GLU A 100 -7.16 4.56 11.17
C GLU A 100 -7.47 4.95 9.72
N SER A 101 -8.58 5.69 9.50
CA SER A 101 -8.91 6.23 8.18
C SER A 101 -8.11 7.52 7.93
N LEU A 102 -7.43 7.58 6.78
CA LEU A 102 -6.78 8.81 6.30
C LEU A 102 -7.77 9.78 5.65
N GLY A 103 -8.93 9.29 5.25
CA GLY A 103 -9.98 10.08 4.62
C GLY A 103 -10.84 9.24 3.69
N GLU A 104 -11.94 9.86 3.29
CA GLU A 104 -12.86 9.37 2.27
C GLU A 104 -12.69 10.23 1.01
N PHE A 105 -12.54 9.58 -0.14
CA PHE A 105 -12.28 10.23 -1.41
C PHE A 105 -13.41 9.91 -2.38
N ASP A 106 -13.99 10.96 -2.95
CA ASP A 106 -14.94 10.85 -4.04
C ASP A 106 -14.23 10.30 -5.28
N GLY A 107 -14.61 9.08 -5.69
CA GLY A 107 -13.99 8.32 -6.76
C GLY A 107 -13.13 7.15 -6.26
N GLN A 108 -12.49 6.47 -7.20
CA GLN A 108 -11.67 5.29 -6.91
C GLN A 108 -10.20 5.66 -6.71
N VAL A 109 -9.69 5.38 -5.53
CA VAL A 109 -8.25 5.56 -5.20
C VAL A 109 -7.44 4.39 -5.72
N LEU A 110 -6.32 4.69 -6.37
CA LEU A 110 -5.36 3.71 -6.88
C LEU A 110 -3.94 3.99 -6.39
N ALA A 111 -3.19 2.90 -6.25
CA ALA A 111 -1.74 2.88 -6.09
C ALA A 111 -1.18 3.83 -5.02
N PRO A 112 -1.64 3.80 -3.75
CA PRO A 112 -1.06 4.61 -2.70
C PRO A 112 0.43 4.25 -2.47
N ARG A 113 1.26 5.28 -2.29
CA ARG A 113 2.70 5.19 -2.03
C ARG A 113 3.11 6.18 -0.95
N PHE A 114 3.80 5.69 0.05
CA PHE A 114 4.48 6.55 1.02
C PHE A 114 5.66 7.28 0.39
N SER A 115 5.93 8.49 0.85
CA SER A 115 7.25 9.11 0.71
C SER A 115 8.28 8.33 1.55
N ASN A 116 9.58 8.41 1.18
CA ASN A 116 10.61 7.65 1.88
C ASN A 116 10.79 8.07 3.35
N ASP A 117 10.44 9.31 3.68
CA ASP A 117 10.42 9.83 5.05
C ASP A 117 9.12 9.53 5.81
N GLY A 118 8.13 8.92 5.15
CA GLY A 118 6.82 8.58 5.73
C GLY A 118 5.92 9.79 6.03
N SER A 119 6.29 11.00 5.64
CA SER A 119 5.52 12.21 5.94
C SER A 119 4.35 12.44 4.99
N LYS A 120 4.41 11.86 3.79
CA LYS A 120 3.43 12.06 2.72
C LYS A 120 3.00 10.75 2.08
N MET A 121 1.87 10.82 1.39
CA MET A 121 1.37 9.74 0.55
C MET A 121 0.95 10.29 -0.81
N ALA A 122 1.44 9.67 -1.88
CA ALA A 122 0.97 9.93 -3.23
C ALA A 122 0.02 8.81 -3.67
N PHE A 123 -1.03 9.16 -4.42
CA PHE A 123 -2.00 8.22 -4.98
C PHE A 123 -2.73 8.85 -6.16
N SER A 124 -3.42 8.03 -6.94
CA SER A 124 -4.28 8.52 -8.01
C SER A 124 -5.75 8.38 -7.64
N ILE A 125 -6.59 9.30 -8.15
CA ILE A 125 -8.05 9.22 -8.01
C ILE A 125 -8.69 9.20 -9.39
N ILE A 126 -9.51 8.18 -9.65
CA ILE A 126 -10.38 8.10 -10.81
C ILE A 126 -11.68 8.85 -10.47
N ARG A 127 -12.01 9.86 -11.25
CA ARG A 127 -13.25 10.62 -11.10
C ARG A 127 -13.76 11.09 -12.46
N GLY A 128 -15.03 10.81 -12.76
CA GLY A 128 -15.67 11.31 -13.99
C GLY A 128 -14.99 10.87 -15.29
N GLY A 129 -14.32 9.70 -15.29
CA GLY A 129 -13.60 9.18 -16.45
C GLY A 129 -12.17 9.71 -16.61
N ASN A 130 -11.71 10.60 -15.73
CA ASN A 130 -10.33 11.06 -15.66
C ASN A 130 -9.60 10.49 -14.45
N THR A 131 -8.26 10.48 -14.49
CA THR A 131 -7.43 9.99 -13.39
C THR A 131 -6.29 10.97 -13.15
N ASP A 132 -6.21 11.49 -11.93
CA ASP A 132 -5.20 12.45 -11.53
C ASP A 132 -4.39 11.99 -10.34
N VAL A 133 -3.15 12.48 -10.26
CA VAL A 133 -2.24 12.25 -9.14
C VAL A 133 -2.46 13.29 -8.04
N TYR A 134 -2.51 12.80 -6.81
CA TYR A 134 -2.64 13.58 -5.59
C TYR A 134 -1.52 13.27 -4.62
N VAL A 135 -1.20 14.22 -3.75
CA VAL A 135 -0.34 14.04 -2.58
C VAL A 135 -1.07 14.52 -1.34
N MET A 136 -1.03 13.71 -0.31
CA MET A 136 -1.53 14.03 1.02
C MET A 136 -0.35 14.16 1.99
N ASP A 137 -0.36 15.21 2.81
CA ASP A 137 0.47 15.29 4.00
C ASP A 137 -0.19 14.47 5.13
N LEU A 138 0.52 13.51 5.70
CA LEU A 138 -0.06 12.55 6.64
C LEU A 138 -0.30 13.15 8.04
N SER A 139 0.39 14.22 8.39
CA SER A 139 0.22 14.91 9.68
C SER A 139 -0.98 15.86 9.68
N SER A 140 -1.08 16.69 8.64
CA SER A 140 -2.13 17.71 8.51
C SER A 140 -3.38 17.23 7.77
N ARG A 141 -3.30 16.06 7.09
CA ARG A 141 -4.33 15.52 6.18
C ARG A 141 -4.64 16.44 4.99
N GLN A 142 -3.78 17.43 4.73
CA GLN A 142 -3.95 18.29 3.56
C GLN A 142 -3.72 17.52 2.27
N LEU A 143 -4.71 17.58 1.38
CA LEU A 143 -4.69 16.95 0.07
C LEU A 143 -4.37 18.01 -1.01
N ARG A 144 -3.39 17.72 -1.88
CA ARG A 144 -3.03 18.54 -3.02
C ARG A 144 -3.10 17.73 -4.30
N ARG A 145 -3.88 18.19 -5.28
CA ARG A 145 -3.88 17.65 -6.65
C ARG A 145 -2.61 18.11 -7.36
N LEU A 146 -1.88 17.18 -7.98
CA LEU A 146 -0.63 17.46 -8.72
C LEU A 146 -0.84 17.56 -10.20
N THR A 147 -1.77 16.77 -10.76
CA THR A 147 -2.06 16.77 -12.18
C THR A 147 -3.52 17.13 -12.43
N SER A 148 -3.80 17.74 -13.59
CA SER A 148 -5.14 18.20 -14.00
C SER A 148 -5.35 18.09 -15.50
N ASP A 149 -4.48 17.37 -16.18
CA ASP A 149 -4.56 17.10 -17.61
C ASP A 149 -5.75 16.16 -17.90
N PRO A 150 -6.41 16.22 -19.06
CA PRO A 150 -7.45 15.26 -19.45
C PRO A 150 -6.96 13.82 -19.59
N GLY A 151 -5.65 13.60 -19.65
CA GLY A 151 -5.02 12.28 -19.70
C GLY A 151 -5.17 11.48 -18.40
N ILE A 152 -4.92 10.18 -18.49
CA ILE A 152 -4.91 9.26 -17.37
C ILE A 152 -3.53 9.32 -16.70
N ASP A 153 -3.46 9.96 -15.53
CA ASP A 153 -2.25 10.05 -14.72
C ASP A 153 -2.33 9.08 -13.53
N THR A 154 -1.46 8.06 -13.49
CA THR A 154 -1.57 6.97 -12.50
C THR A 154 -0.22 6.49 -11.99
N SER A 155 -0.26 5.61 -10.96
CA SER A 155 0.91 4.91 -10.41
C SER A 155 2.04 5.83 -9.95
N PRO A 156 1.78 6.86 -9.13
CA PRO A 156 2.81 7.76 -8.65
C PRO A 156 3.83 7.03 -7.76
N SER A 157 5.08 7.51 -7.80
CA SER A 157 6.14 7.07 -6.89
C SER A 157 7.07 8.25 -6.57
N PHE A 158 7.49 8.36 -5.30
CA PHE A 158 8.45 9.38 -4.88
C PHE A 158 9.88 9.01 -5.30
N SER A 159 10.68 10.04 -5.59
CA SER A 159 12.15 9.89 -5.67
C SER A 159 12.74 9.56 -4.28
N PRO A 160 13.96 8.97 -4.21
CA PRO A 160 14.58 8.63 -2.92
C PRO A 160 14.73 9.81 -1.95
N ASP A 161 14.91 11.03 -2.45
CA ASP A 161 15.03 12.27 -1.68
C ASP A 161 13.70 12.98 -1.42
N ASN A 162 12.57 12.39 -1.86
CA ASN A 162 11.20 12.93 -1.77
C ASN A 162 10.97 14.27 -2.52
N SER A 163 11.92 14.72 -3.35
CA SER A 163 11.81 16.00 -4.07
C SER A 163 10.96 15.92 -5.33
N GLN A 164 10.83 14.75 -5.91
CA GLN A 164 10.13 14.51 -7.16
C GLN A 164 9.13 13.36 -7.06
N ILE A 165 8.16 13.35 -7.98
CA ILE A 165 7.22 12.25 -8.18
C ILE A 165 7.24 11.88 -9.65
N VAL A 166 7.50 10.61 -9.94
CA VAL A 166 7.29 10.01 -11.24
C VAL A 166 5.91 9.36 -11.28
N PHE A 167 5.24 9.41 -12.40
CA PHE A 167 3.93 8.78 -12.63
C PHE A 167 3.78 8.37 -14.10
N THR A 168 2.85 7.49 -14.37
CA THR A 168 2.48 7.09 -15.74
C THR A 168 1.40 8.03 -16.27
N SER A 169 1.51 8.46 -17.53
CA SER A 169 0.57 9.35 -18.18
C SER A 169 0.38 8.98 -19.66
N ASP A 170 -0.84 9.07 -20.16
CA ASP A 170 -1.17 8.90 -21.58
C ASP A 170 -1.37 10.24 -22.34
N ARG A 171 -1.04 11.38 -21.70
CA ARG A 171 -1.23 12.73 -22.26
C ARG A 171 -0.53 13.00 -23.61
N SER A 172 0.50 12.23 -23.94
CA SER A 172 1.22 12.34 -25.22
C SER A 172 0.86 11.24 -26.22
N GLY A 173 -0.23 10.53 -26.02
CA GLY A 173 -0.68 9.38 -26.77
C GLY A 173 -0.71 8.12 -25.90
N SER A 174 -1.08 6.96 -26.47
CA SER A 174 -1.11 5.71 -25.70
C SER A 174 0.25 5.40 -25.07
N ALA A 175 0.22 5.08 -23.77
CA ALA A 175 1.38 4.60 -23.05
C ALA A 175 1.82 3.22 -23.52
#